data_2a060d71c2a44b0dac60dc404a00500e
#
_entry.id   2a060d71c2a44b0dac60dc404a00500e
#
_cell.length_a   1.000
_cell.length_b   1.000
_cell.length_c   1.000
_cell.angle_alpha   90.00
_cell.angle_beta   90.00
_cell.angle_gamma   90.00
#
_symmetry.space_group_name_H-M   'P 1'
#
loop_
_entity.id
_entity.type
_entity.pdbx_description
1 polymer ?
#
loop_
_entity_poly.entity_id
_entity_poly.type
_entity_poly.pdbx_seq_one_letter_code
_entity_poly.pdbx_strand_id
1 'polypeptide(L)'
;MTVAPQSQTPLTGEDISRRVLKLIGSLKSNADLTVEHLEQQTGLSMRRAADGGSFGTGAAIDSNWSYNLLVGPVLGEKKNQLTFDFDRTGDQNAPMTPVCALDFDDYARALKDMGFQDSAVRAEHNRISYWNFQGPVSLRVYVEGESNESPEKIAHSCVKTITVE
;
A
#
# COMPACT_ATOMS: atom_id res chain seq x y z
N MET A 1 -30.32 24.38 -7.28
CA MET A 1 -30.15 22.96 -7.68
C MET A 1 -29.21 22.29 -6.71
N THR A 2 -29.71 21.42 -5.88
CA THR A 2 -28.91 20.56 -5.02
C THR A 2 -28.40 19.41 -5.86
N VAL A 3 -27.09 19.43 -6.15
CA VAL A 3 -26.45 18.26 -6.75
C VAL A 3 -26.47 17.18 -5.69
N ALA A 4 -27.24 16.11 -5.92
CA ALA A 4 -27.19 14.93 -5.06
C ALA A 4 -25.74 14.44 -5.00
N PRO A 5 -25.20 14.08 -3.81
CA PRO A 5 -23.89 13.49 -3.72
C PRO A 5 -23.91 12.21 -4.55
N GLN A 6 -23.11 12.19 -5.62
CA GLN A 6 -22.89 10.95 -6.34
C GLN A 6 -22.26 9.98 -5.35
N SER A 7 -22.99 8.94 -4.99
CA SER A 7 -22.44 7.85 -4.20
C SER A 7 -21.37 7.18 -5.06
N GLN A 8 -20.12 7.57 -4.82
CA GLN A 8 -19.00 6.93 -5.47
C GLN A 8 -18.94 5.48 -4.99
N THR A 9 -18.96 4.56 -5.93
CA THR A 9 -18.74 3.14 -5.65
C THR A 9 -17.39 3.00 -4.92
N PRO A 10 -17.31 2.29 -3.77
CA PRO A 10 -16.04 2.07 -3.08
C PRO A 10 -15.02 1.44 -4.02
N LEU A 11 -13.77 1.86 -3.90
CA LEU A 11 -12.67 1.25 -4.64
C LEU A 11 -12.47 -0.19 -4.17
N THR A 12 -12.17 -1.07 -5.09
CA THR A 12 -11.77 -2.44 -4.78
C THR A 12 -10.31 -2.47 -4.33
N GLY A 13 -9.91 -3.58 -3.71
CA GLY A 13 -8.50 -3.81 -3.38
C GLY A 13 -7.61 -3.77 -4.62
N GLU A 14 -8.09 -4.28 -5.75
CA GLU A 14 -7.39 -4.20 -7.03
C GLU A 14 -7.21 -2.75 -7.51
N ASP A 15 -8.27 -1.95 -7.45
CA ASP A 15 -8.22 -0.55 -7.87
C ASP A 15 -7.18 0.23 -7.08
N ILE A 16 -7.19 0.10 -5.75
CA ILE A 16 -6.24 0.81 -4.92
C ILE A 16 -4.81 0.29 -5.12
N SER A 17 -4.61 -1.01 -5.29
CA SER A 17 -3.31 -1.59 -5.58
C SER A 17 -2.70 -1.02 -6.87
N ARG A 18 -3.48 -0.93 -7.92
CA ARG A 18 -3.03 -0.36 -9.20
C ARG A 18 -2.68 1.13 -9.07
N ARG A 19 -3.45 1.89 -8.31
CA ARG A 19 -3.17 3.31 -8.06
C ARG A 19 -1.89 3.51 -7.25
N VAL A 20 -1.65 2.67 -6.26
CA VAL A 20 -0.42 2.70 -5.45
C VAL A 20 0.81 2.34 -6.30
N LEU A 21 0.71 1.30 -7.14
CA LEU A 21 1.79 0.94 -8.07
C LEU A 21 2.09 2.09 -9.05
N LYS A 22 1.07 2.75 -9.58
CA LYS A 22 1.25 3.93 -10.44
C LYS A 22 1.96 5.04 -9.70
N LEU A 23 1.57 5.33 -8.47
CA LEU A 23 2.22 6.31 -7.61
C LEU A 23 3.70 5.98 -7.43
N ILE A 24 4.00 4.75 -7.01
CA ILE A 24 5.38 4.30 -6.78
C ILE A 24 6.22 4.46 -8.05
N GLY A 25 5.69 4.08 -9.21
CA GLY A 25 6.37 4.21 -10.49
C GLY A 25 6.67 5.65 -10.91
N SER A 26 5.92 6.61 -10.36
CA SER A 26 6.11 8.04 -10.62
C SER A 26 7.15 8.71 -9.71
N LEU A 27 7.56 8.05 -8.63
CA LEU A 27 8.46 8.63 -7.64
C LEU A 27 9.90 8.58 -8.12
N LYS A 28 10.57 9.73 -8.13
CA LYS A 28 12.00 9.87 -8.43
C LYS A 28 12.82 10.00 -7.14
N SER A 29 12.21 10.49 -6.08
CA SER A 29 12.78 10.61 -4.74
C SER A 29 11.68 10.78 -3.71
N ASN A 30 12.03 10.76 -2.42
CA ASN A 30 11.08 11.04 -1.34
C ASN A 30 10.54 12.49 -1.37
N ALA A 31 11.23 13.41 -2.06
CA ALA A 31 10.75 14.77 -2.25
C ALA A 31 9.44 14.83 -3.08
N ASP A 32 9.14 13.80 -3.85
CA ASP A 32 7.90 13.70 -4.62
C ASP A 32 6.68 13.31 -3.75
N LEU A 33 6.88 12.98 -2.48
CA LEU A 33 5.81 12.66 -1.55
C LEU A 33 5.12 13.94 -1.05
N THR A 34 4.37 14.57 -1.94
CA THR A 34 3.58 15.80 -1.70
C THR A 34 2.10 15.51 -1.89
N VAL A 35 1.26 16.36 -1.30
CA VAL A 35 -0.21 16.27 -1.47
C VAL A 35 -0.57 16.30 -2.96
N GLU A 36 -0.04 17.27 -3.68
CA GLU A 36 -0.35 17.48 -5.11
C GLU A 36 0.05 16.28 -5.96
N HIS A 37 1.22 15.73 -5.72
CA HIS A 37 1.72 14.58 -6.49
C HIS A 37 0.89 13.32 -6.19
N LEU A 38 0.58 13.05 -4.92
CA LEU A 38 -0.24 11.91 -4.55
C LEU A 38 -1.64 12.02 -5.14
N GLU A 39 -2.28 13.19 -5.04
CA GLU A 39 -3.61 13.40 -5.62
C GLU A 39 -3.60 13.23 -7.14
N GLN A 40 -2.58 13.74 -7.80
CA GLN A 40 -2.44 13.61 -9.25
C GLN A 40 -2.26 12.14 -9.69
N GLN A 41 -1.43 11.39 -8.99
CA GLN A 41 -1.10 10.01 -9.38
C GLN A 41 -2.16 8.99 -8.95
N THR A 42 -2.82 9.20 -7.81
CA THR A 42 -3.81 8.26 -7.30
C THR A 42 -5.24 8.62 -7.67
N GLY A 43 -5.51 9.89 -7.97
CA GLY A 43 -6.88 10.39 -8.15
C GLY A 43 -7.68 10.46 -6.86
N LEU A 44 -7.02 10.36 -5.70
CA LEU A 44 -7.66 10.40 -4.38
C LEU A 44 -7.39 11.74 -3.72
N SER A 45 -8.37 12.26 -2.98
CA SER A 45 -8.21 13.49 -2.21
C SER A 45 -7.46 13.21 -0.91
N MET A 46 -6.41 13.96 -0.64
CA MET A 46 -5.61 13.85 0.58
C MET A 46 -6.11 14.81 1.65
N ARG A 47 -6.05 14.38 2.90
CA ARG A 47 -6.38 15.19 4.07
C ARG A 47 -5.11 15.46 4.87
N ARG A 48 -4.91 16.73 5.26
CA ARG A 48 -3.81 17.11 6.15
C ARG A 48 -4.17 16.80 7.59
N ALA A 49 -3.21 16.26 8.33
CA ALA A 49 -3.35 16.08 9.77
C ALA A 49 -3.28 17.42 10.51
N ALA A 50 -3.76 17.44 11.76
CA ALA A 50 -3.74 18.64 12.60
C ALA A 50 -2.33 19.16 12.89
N ASP A 51 -1.32 18.29 12.85
CA ASP A 51 0.10 18.65 13.02
C ASP A 51 0.68 19.44 11.82
N GLY A 52 -0.02 19.47 10.69
CA GLY A 52 0.41 20.13 9.45
C GLY A 52 1.55 19.45 8.70
N GLY A 53 2.18 18.42 9.29
CA GLY A 53 3.33 17.71 8.71
C GLY A 53 2.96 16.41 8.01
N SER A 54 1.81 15.83 8.35
CA SER A 54 1.33 14.56 7.81
C SER A 54 0.08 14.77 6.98
N PHE A 55 -0.12 13.89 6.01
CA PHE A 55 -1.35 13.88 5.21
C PHE A 55 -1.63 12.45 4.71
N GLY A 56 -2.85 12.21 4.28
CA GLY A 56 -3.19 10.90 3.78
C GLY A 56 -4.65 10.77 3.43
N THR A 57 -5.02 9.55 3.09
CA THR A 57 -6.39 9.15 2.80
C THR A 57 -6.61 7.69 3.19
N GLY A 58 -7.84 7.30 3.33
CA GLY A 58 -8.22 5.93 3.56
C GLY A 58 -9.72 5.77 3.42
N ALA A 59 -10.16 4.56 3.15
CA ALA A 59 -11.57 4.23 3.04
C ALA A 59 -11.80 2.74 3.20
N ALA A 60 -13.04 2.37 3.49
CA ALA A 60 -13.47 0.98 3.48
C ALA A 60 -13.47 0.41 2.05
N ILE A 61 -13.03 -0.83 1.92
CA ILE A 61 -13.15 -1.63 0.70
C ILE A 61 -14.44 -2.45 0.78
N ASP A 62 -14.64 -3.10 1.91
CA ASP A 62 -15.85 -3.86 2.24
C ASP A 62 -16.10 -3.81 3.76
N SER A 63 -16.94 -4.70 4.29
CA SER A 63 -17.27 -4.73 5.71
C SER A 63 -16.10 -5.18 6.60
N ASN A 64 -15.08 -5.83 6.06
CA ASN A 64 -13.95 -6.41 6.79
C ASN A 64 -12.62 -5.72 6.53
N TRP A 65 -12.48 -5.00 5.42
CA TRP A 65 -11.22 -4.43 4.97
C TRP A 65 -11.34 -2.94 4.66
N SER A 66 -10.27 -2.23 4.98
CA SER A 66 -10.04 -0.86 4.54
C SER A 66 -8.59 -0.69 4.08
N TYR A 67 -8.31 0.42 3.41
CA TYR A 67 -6.96 0.80 3.06
C TYR A 67 -6.60 2.13 3.70
N ASN A 68 -5.30 2.34 3.93
CA ASN A 68 -4.73 3.61 4.38
C ASN A 68 -3.52 3.95 3.51
N LEU A 69 -3.42 5.21 3.15
CA LEU A 69 -2.29 5.77 2.41
C LEU A 69 -1.86 7.03 3.16
N LEU A 70 -0.73 6.97 3.85
CA LEU A 70 -0.28 8.01 4.78
C LEU A 70 1.12 8.47 4.41
N VAL A 71 1.36 9.77 4.49
CA VAL A 71 2.68 10.38 4.33
C VAL A 71 2.96 11.25 5.54
N GLY A 72 4.15 11.09 6.10
CA GLY A 72 4.58 11.90 7.23
C GLY A 72 6.09 11.90 7.39
N PRO A 73 6.59 12.83 8.22
CA PRO A 73 8.02 12.90 8.51
C PRO A 73 8.47 11.70 9.34
N VAL A 74 9.65 11.21 9.03
CA VAL A 74 10.33 10.22 9.87
C VAL A 74 11.02 10.96 11.01
N LEU A 75 10.85 10.46 12.24
CA LEU A 75 11.49 11.02 13.43
C LEU A 75 13.01 11.07 13.26
N GLY A 76 13.59 12.28 13.42
CA GLY A 76 15.03 12.50 13.28
C GLY A 76 15.54 12.63 11.85
N GLU A 77 14.67 12.53 10.85
CA GLU A 77 15.02 12.66 9.44
C GLU A 77 14.27 13.84 8.79
N LYS A 78 14.91 14.49 7.79
CA LYS A 78 14.31 15.59 7.04
C LYS A 78 13.57 15.13 5.78
N LYS A 79 13.02 13.93 5.80
CA LYS A 79 12.31 13.36 4.65
C LYS A 79 10.96 12.79 5.07
N ASN A 80 10.03 12.74 4.13
CA ASN A 80 8.76 12.07 4.27
C ASN A 80 8.90 10.58 3.97
N GLN A 81 8.09 9.81 4.67
CA GLN A 81 7.88 8.39 4.44
C GLN A 81 6.41 8.17 4.04
N LEU A 82 6.18 7.29 3.08
CA LEU A 82 4.85 6.85 2.72
C LEU A 82 4.61 5.46 3.30
N THR A 83 3.42 5.26 3.86
CA THR A 83 2.94 3.94 4.27
C THR A 83 1.60 3.67 3.60
N PHE A 84 1.53 2.56 2.90
CA PHE A 84 0.29 2.01 2.37
C PHE A 84 0.01 0.69 3.06
N ASP A 85 -1.20 0.50 3.59
CA ASP A 85 -1.59 -0.77 4.18
C ASP A 85 -3.05 -1.11 3.95
N PHE A 86 -3.32 -2.41 3.97
CA PHE A 86 -4.66 -2.95 4.10
C PHE A 86 -4.89 -3.36 5.56
N ASP A 87 -6.01 -2.95 6.12
CA ASP A 87 -6.34 -3.17 7.52
C ASP A 87 -7.67 -3.92 7.67
N ARG A 88 -7.67 -4.91 8.57
CA ARG A 88 -8.90 -5.61 8.96
C ARG A 88 -9.67 -4.76 9.95
N THR A 89 -10.78 -4.19 9.48
CA THR A 89 -11.65 -3.32 10.30
C THR A 89 -12.90 -4.03 10.79
N GLY A 90 -13.19 -5.20 10.26
CA GLY A 90 -14.28 -6.07 10.70
C GLY A 90 -13.77 -7.34 11.38
N ASP A 91 -14.05 -8.48 10.79
CA ASP A 91 -13.57 -9.77 11.30
C ASP A 91 -12.05 -9.86 11.19
N GLN A 92 -11.38 -10.06 12.33
CA GLN A 92 -9.91 -10.18 12.39
C GLN A 92 -9.39 -11.47 11.74
N ASN A 93 -10.25 -12.41 11.48
CA ASN A 93 -9.94 -13.65 10.75
C ASN A 93 -10.39 -13.61 9.30
N ALA A 94 -10.86 -12.48 8.80
CA ALA A 94 -11.29 -12.34 7.41
C ALA A 94 -10.18 -12.75 6.45
N PRO A 95 -10.50 -13.53 5.39
CA PRO A 95 -9.51 -13.92 4.38
C PRO A 95 -9.00 -12.70 3.63
N MET A 96 -7.80 -12.78 3.09
CA MET A 96 -7.20 -11.68 2.33
C MET A 96 -7.67 -11.60 0.88
N THR A 97 -8.57 -12.47 0.43
CA THR A 97 -9.07 -12.49 -0.95
C THR A 97 -9.46 -11.11 -1.50
N PRO A 98 -10.21 -10.25 -0.76
CA PRO A 98 -10.58 -8.92 -1.27
C PRO A 98 -9.40 -7.98 -1.51
N VAL A 99 -8.25 -8.21 -0.86
CA VAL A 99 -7.05 -7.37 -0.96
C VAL A 99 -5.91 -8.09 -1.67
N CYS A 100 -6.15 -9.29 -2.20
CA CYS A 100 -5.16 -10.13 -2.88
C CYS A 100 -5.48 -10.35 -4.37
N ALA A 101 -6.32 -9.52 -4.97
CA ALA A 101 -6.59 -9.57 -6.41
C ALA A 101 -5.30 -9.31 -7.22
N LEU A 102 -4.44 -8.39 -6.73
CA LEU A 102 -3.03 -8.35 -7.07
C LEU A 102 -2.28 -8.99 -5.91
N ASP A 103 -1.66 -10.13 -6.14
CA ASP A 103 -0.82 -10.80 -5.15
C ASP A 103 0.61 -10.25 -5.13
N PHE A 104 1.45 -10.80 -4.26
CA PHE A 104 2.84 -10.37 -4.17
C PHE A 104 3.59 -10.53 -5.50
N ASP A 105 3.35 -11.62 -6.24
CA ASP A 105 4.02 -11.85 -7.53
C ASP A 105 3.63 -10.80 -8.57
N ASP A 106 2.37 -10.35 -8.57
CA ASP A 106 1.91 -9.28 -9.44
C ASP A 106 2.61 -7.95 -9.11
N TYR A 107 2.72 -7.61 -7.83
CA TYR A 107 3.45 -6.43 -7.38
C TYR A 107 4.94 -6.51 -7.73
N ALA A 108 5.56 -7.66 -7.46
CA ALA A 108 6.99 -7.85 -7.74
C ALA A 108 7.29 -7.71 -9.23
N ARG A 109 6.44 -8.28 -10.08
CA ARG A 109 6.57 -8.15 -11.54
C ARG A 109 6.45 -6.70 -11.98
N ALA A 110 5.44 -5.98 -11.50
CA ALA A 110 5.24 -4.57 -11.83
C ALA A 110 6.42 -3.71 -11.38
N LEU A 111 6.91 -3.91 -10.16
CA LEU A 111 8.05 -3.16 -9.63
C LEU A 111 9.34 -3.46 -10.38
N LYS A 112 9.58 -4.72 -10.74
CA LYS A 112 10.75 -5.08 -11.57
C LYS A 112 10.67 -4.46 -12.97
N ASP A 113 9.49 -4.41 -13.57
CA ASP A 113 9.27 -3.74 -14.85
C ASP A 113 9.54 -2.23 -14.78
N MET A 114 9.37 -1.63 -13.61
CA MET A 114 9.73 -0.24 -13.32
C MET A 114 11.22 -0.03 -13.03
N GLY A 115 12.03 -1.10 -12.98
CA GLY A 115 13.47 -1.04 -12.73
C GLY A 115 13.89 -1.30 -11.29
N PHE A 116 12.97 -1.65 -10.38
CA PHE A 116 13.33 -2.03 -9.01
C PHE A 116 14.00 -3.40 -8.96
N GLN A 117 14.95 -3.53 -8.03
CA GLN A 117 15.62 -4.80 -7.72
C GLN A 117 15.16 -5.27 -6.35
N ASP A 118 14.77 -6.53 -6.25
CA ASP A 118 14.26 -7.12 -5.02
C ASP A 118 15.31 -7.95 -4.28
N SER A 119 15.14 -8.01 -2.95
CA SER A 119 15.83 -8.92 -2.08
C SER A 119 14.97 -9.25 -0.86
N ALA A 120 15.00 -10.51 -0.43
CA ALA A 120 14.33 -10.93 0.78
C ALA A 120 15.16 -10.55 2.00
N VAL A 121 14.52 -9.95 3.02
CA VAL A 121 15.12 -9.72 4.33
C VAL A 121 14.57 -10.77 5.28
N ARG A 122 15.46 -11.59 5.84
CA ARG A 122 15.10 -12.72 6.68
C ARG A 122 15.26 -12.41 8.15
N ALA A 123 14.30 -12.86 8.94
CA ALA A 123 14.33 -12.85 10.39
C ALA A 123 14.86 -14.20 10.93
N GLU A 124 14.72 -14.41 12.23
CA GLU A 124 15.08 -15.68 12.88
C GLU A 124 14.36 -16.87 12.22
N HIS A 125 14.99 -18.03 12.28
CA HIS A 125 14.49 -19.27 11.66
C HIS A 125 14.28 -19.19 10.14
N ASN A 126 15.04 -18.33 9.48
CA ASN A 126 15.03 -18.17 8.02
C ASN A 126 13.67 -17.73 7.44
N ARG A 127 12.80 -17.16 8.23
CA ARG A 127 11.52 -16.59 7.77
C ARG A 127 11.77 -15.27 7.05
N ILE A 128 11.01 -15.02 5.97
CA ILE A 128 11.02 -13.72 5.33
C ILE A 128 10.30 -12.72 6.22
N SER A 129 11.01 -11.68 6.64
CA SER A 129 10.43 -10.57 7.41
C SER A 129 9.71 -9.60 6.50
N TYR A 130 10.38 -9.20 5.44
CA TYR A 130 9.84 -8.35 4.37
C TYR A 130 10.70 -8.47 3.12
N TRP A 131 10.18 -7.95 2.01
CA TRP A 131 10.91 -7.81 0.77
C TRP A 131 11.38 -6.37 0.61
N ASN A 132 12.63 -6.18 0.23
CA ASN A 132 13.20 -4.88 -0.07
C ASN A 132 13.24 -4.70 -1.59
N PHE A 133 12.76 -3.55 -2.08
CA PHE A 133 12.84 -3.16 -3.48
C PHE A 133 13.61 -1.87 -3.60
N GLN A 134 14.74 -1.91 -4.30
CA GLN A 134 15.61 -0.76 -4.51
C GLN A 134 15.44 -0.20 -5.92
N GLY A 135 15.19 1.07 -6.02
CA GLY A 135 15.05 1.84 -7.24
C GLY A 135 15.29 3.31 -6.97
N PRO A 136 14.58 4.24 -7.63
CA PRO A 136 14.65 5.66 -7.33
C PRO A 136 14.29 5.98 -5.88
N VAL A 137 13.47 5.15 -5.27
CA VAL A 137 13.13 5.14 -3.85
C VAL A 137 13.32 3.73 -3.29
N SER A 138 13.40 3.60 -1.97
CA SER A 138 13.53 2.31 -1.30
C SER A 138 12.18 1.88 -0.75
N LEU A 139 11.77 0.65 -1.04
CA LEU A 139 10.50 0.09 -0.61
C LEU A 139 10.74 -1.10 0.32
N ARG A 140 9.89 -1.21 1.36
CA ARG A 140 9.71 -2.45 2.10
C ARG A 140 8.28 -2.96 1.85
N VAL A 141 8.19 -4.22 1.46
CA VAL A 141 6.91 -4.88 1.19
C VAL A 141 6.71 -6.02 2.16
N TYR A 142 5.69 -5.92 2.97
CA TYR A 142 5.28 -6.93 3.95
C TYR A 142 4.15 -7.76 3.36
N VAL A 143 4.26 -9.07 3.49
CA VAL A 143 3.31 -10.02 2.92
C VAL A 143 2.65 -10.87 4.00
N GLU A 144 1.46 -11.37 3.69
CA GLU A 144 0.70 -12.28 4.54
C GLU A 144 0.05 -13.34 3.65
N GLY A 145 -0.15 -14.55 4.17
CA GLY A 145 -0.87 -15.61 3.47
C GLY A 145 -2.34 -15.26 3.25
N GLU A 146 -2.91 -15.71 2.16
CA GLU A 146 -4.28 -15.37 1.77
C GLU A 146 -5.33 -15.87 2.76
N SER A 147 -5.14 -17.08 3.30
CA SER A 147 -6.13 -17.73 4.17
C SER A 147 -5.47 -18.76 5.07
N ASN A 148 -6.12 -19.06 6.21
CA ASN A 148 -5.73 -20.13 7.12
C ASN A 148 -6.36 -21.49 6.76
N GLU A 149 -7.17 -21.58 5.72
CA GLU A 149 -8.04 -22.73 5.46
C GLU A 149 -7.38 -23.83 4.62
N SER A 150 -6.43 -23.50 3.74
CA SER A 150 -5.73 -24.50 2.94
C SER A 150 -4.24 -24.18 2.82
N PRO A 151 -3.37 -25.21 2.71
CA PRO A 151 -1.93 -24.99 2.53
C PRO A 151 -1.60 -24.13 1.30
N GLU A 152 -2.34 -24.28 0.22
CA GLU A 152 -2.15 -23.49 -1.01
C GLU A 152 -2.43 -22.01 -0.78
N LYS A 153 -3.53 -21.69 -0.07
CA LYS A 153 -3.91 -20.31 0.25
C LYS A 153 -3.00 -19.70 1.30
N ILE A 154 -2.52 -20.48 2.26
CA ILE A 154 -1.53 -20.00 3.25
C ILE A 154 -0.21 -19.65 2.56
N ALA A 155 0.19 -20.44 1.57
CA ALA A 155 1.41 -20.21 0.80
C ALA A 155 1.27 -19.09 -0.23
N HIS A 156 0.04 -18.73 -0.62
CA HIS A 156 -0.23 -17.63 -1.54
C HIS A 156 -0.03 -16.29 -0.84
N SER A 157 1.01 -15.57 -1.21
CA SER A 157 1.40 -14.33 -0.54
C SER A 157 0.64 -13.12 -1.08
N CYS A 158 0.04 -12.38 -0.19
CA CYS A 158 -0.65 -11.13 -0.46
C CYS A 158 0.13 -9.97 0.11
N VAL A 159 0.13 -8.82 -0.58
CA VAL A 159 0.75 -7.61 -0.06
C VAL A 159 -0.15 -7.03 1.04
N LYS A 160 0.41 -6.86 2.23
CA LYS A 160 -0.29 -6.29 3.39
C LYS A 160 0.08 -4.83 3.58
N THR A 161 1.37 -4.51 3.54
CA THR A 161 1.90 -3.18 3.83
C THR A 161 3.08 -2.87 2.90
N ILE A 162 3.13 -1.64 2.41
CA ILE A 162 4.28 -1.10 1.67
C ILE A 162 4.71 0.19 2.36
N THR A 163 6.00 0.31 2.65
CA THR A 163 6.60 1.58 3.08
C THR A 163 7.58 2.07 2.01
N VAL A 164 7.53 3.37 1.74
CA VAL A 164 8.51 4.08 0.90
C VAL A 164 9.39 4.89 1.83
N GLU A 165 10.66 4.54 1.89
CA GLU A 165 11.65 5.16 2.79
C GLU A 165 12.64 6.06 2.08
#